data_1fa5d712d4203aca30f083f362d63366
#
_entry.id   1fa5d712d4203aca30f083f362d63366
#
_cell.length_a   1.000
_cell.length_b   1.000
_cell.length_c   1.000
_cell.angle_alpha   90.00
_cell.angle_beta   90.00
_cell.angle_gamma   90.00
#
_symmetry.space_group_name_H-M   'P 1'
#
loop_
_entity.id
_entity.type
_entity.pdbx_description
1 polymer ?
#
loop_
_entity_poly.entity_id
_entity_poly.type
_entity_poly.pdbx_seq_one_letter_code
_entity_poly.pdbx_strand_id
1 'polypeptide(L)'
;MYEENSLVGKILNERYEILEVVGSGGMATVYKAECKLLNRYVAVKVLKDSLRYDLDLKEKFNKEAQAAAKLSHNNIVSIFDVGEIEGLNYIVMEYIDGITLKNIYVIISL
;
A
#
# COMPACT_ATOMS: atom_id res chain seq x y z
N MET A 1 5.82 -8.99 17.29
CA MET A 1 5.96 -7.76 16.45
C MET A 1 6.29 -8.18 15.03
N TYR A 2 5.64 -7.57 14.06
CA TYR A 2 5.89 -7.87 12.66
C TYR A 2 7.09 -7.10 12.14
N GLU A 3 7.93 -7.76 11.37
CA GLU A 3 9.01 -7.14 10.64
C GLU A 3 8.45 -6.52 9.36
N GLU A 4 9.17 -5.54 8.78
CA GLU A 4 8.69 -4.85 7.58
C GLU A 4 8.44 -5.79 6.41
N ASN A 5 9.21 -6.86 6.29
CA ASN A 5 9.06 -7.83 5.21
C ASN A 5 8.20 -9.03 5.58
N SER A 6 7.47 -8.96 6.70
CA SER A 6 6.69 -10.11 7.20
C SER A 6 5.60 -10.58 6.24
N LEU A 7 5.13 -9.71 5.36
CA LEU A 7 4.10 -10.07 4.39
C LEU A 7 4.64 -10.64 3.09
N VAL A 8 5.96 -10.57 2.87
CA VAL A 8 6.55 -11.10 1.65
C VAL A 8 6.26 -12.60 1.53
N GLY A 9 5.78 -13.01 0.37
CA GLY A 9 5.37 -14.39 0.11
C GLY A 9 3.92 -14.70 0.44
N LYS A 10 3.22 -13.78 1.09
CA LYS A 10 1.80 -13.98 1.43
C LYS A 10 0.90 -13.41 0.34
N ILE A 11 -0.33 -13.91 0.29
CA ILE A 11 -1.33 -13.42 -0.66
C ILE A 11 -2.43 -12.73 0.14
N LEU A 12 -2.60 -11.42 -0.11
CA LEU A 12 -3.63 -10.63 0.56
C LEU A 12 -4.95 -10.74 -0.21
N ASN A 13 -6.01 -11.03 0.53
CA ASN A 13 -7.37 -11.09 0.01
C ASN A 13 -7.50 -12.00 -1.23
N GLU A 14 -6.70 -13.07 -1.25
CA GLU A 14 -6.70 -14.06 -2.34
C GLU A 14 -6.38 -13.45 -3.71
N ARG A 15 -5.82 -12.24 -3.74
CA ARG A 15 -5.62 -11.45 -4.96
C ARG A 15 -4.21 -10.94 -5.17
N TYR A 16 -3.57 -10.49 -4.09
CA TYR A 16 -2.31 -9.76 -4.21
C TYR A 16 -1.18 -10.55 -3.56
N GLU A 17 -0.33 -11.11 -4.37
CA GLU A 17 0.85 -11.82 -3.88
C GLU A 17 1.95 -10.81 -3.60
N ILE A 18 2.37 -10.71 -2.35
CA ILE A 18 3.40 -9.76 -1.92
C ILE A 18 4.77 -10.31 -2.29
N LEU A 19 5.51 -9.56 -3.11
CA LEU A 19 6.78 -10.01 -3.65
C LEU A 19 7.99 -9.45 -2.91
N GLU A 20 8.00 -8.14 -2.64
CA GLU A 20 9.15 -7.50 -1.98
C GLU A 20 8.75 -6.16 -1.37
N VAL A 21 9.55 -5.71 -0.42
CA VAL A 21 9.42 -4.37 0.15
C VAL A 21 10.10 -3.39 -0.80
N VAL A 22 9.39 -2.32 -1.19
CA VAL A 22 9.97 -1.27 -2.02
C VAL A 22 10.19 0.03 -1.26
N GLY A 23 9.55 0.21 -0.10
CA GLY A 23 9.78 1.38 0.74
C GLY A 23 9.09 1.28 2.07
N SER A 24 9.54 2.08 3.04
CA SER A 24 8.95 2.10 4.37
C SER A 24 9.06 3.50 4.96
N GLY A 25 7.95 3.97 5.53
CA GLY A 25 7.88 5.24 6.25
C GLY A 25 7.48 5.04 7.69
N GLY A 26 7.13 6.13 8.37
CA GLY A 26 6.73 6.07 9.79
C GLY A 26 5.41 5.36 10.01
N MET A 27 4.47 5.49 9.08
CA MET A 27 3.12 4.97 9.23
C MET A 27 2.86 3.71 8.42
N ALA A 28 3.51 3.54 7.28
CA ALA A 28 3.18 2.46 6.35
C ALA A 28 4.41 1.87 5.69
N THR A 29 4.26 0.67 5.17
CA THR A 29 5.25 0.00 4.34
C THR A 29 4.63 -0.22 2.96
N VAL A 30 5.40 0.00 1.90
CA VAL A 30 4.96 -0.21 0.53
C VAL A 30 5.64 -1.44 -0.04
N TYR A 31 4.84 -2.32 -0.62
CA TYR A 31 5.31 -3.57 -1.23
C TYR A 31 5.02 -3.57 -2.73
N LYS A 32 5.88 -4.25 -3.47
CA LYS A 32 5.55 -4.68 -4.83
C LYS A 32 4.76 -5.97 -4.72
N ALA A 33 3.67 -6.07 -5.46
CA ALA A 33 2.84 -7.27 -5.45
C ALA A 33 2.38 -7.60 -6.86
N GLU A 34 1.96 -8.84 -7.06
CA GLU A 34 1.32 -9.26 -8.30
C GLU A 34 -0.17 -9.43 -8.06
N CYS A 35 -0.99 -8.73 -8.85
CA CYS A 35 -2.43 -8.94 -8.82
C CYS A 35 -2.76 -10.19 -9.61
N LYS A 36 -3.13 -11.27 -8.92
CA LYS A 36 -3.40 -12.56 -9.55
C LYS A 36 -4.58 -12.49 -10.52
N LEU A 37 -5.58 -11.69 -10.19
CA LEU A 37 -6.77 -11.57 -11.02
C LEU A 37 -6.50 -10.90 -12.36
N LEU A 38 -5.72 -9.82 -12.33
CA LEU A 38 -5.43 -9.01 -13.53
C LEU A 38 -4.07 -9.31 -14.14
N ASN A 39 -3.30 -10.19 -13.51
CA ASN A 39 -1.99 -10.64 -13.99
C ASN A 39 -1.06 -9.46 -14.28
N ARG A 40 -0.95 -8.54 -13.31
CA ARG A 40 -0.07 -7.38 -13.42
C ARG A 40 0.51 -7.02 -12.05
N TYR A 41 1.59 -6.24 -12.06
CA TYR A 41 2.18 -5.74 -10.82
C TYR A 41 1.42 -4.54 -10.29
N VAL A 42 1.35 -4.45 -8.97
CA VAL A 42 0.75 -3.32 -8.25
C VAL A 42 1.65 -2.97 -7.07
N ALA A 43 1.47 -1.77 -6.52
CA ALA A 43 2.06 -1.39 -5.25
C ALA A 43 1.00 -1.52 -4.17
N VAL A 44 1.36 -2.11 -3.04
CA VAL A 44 0.45 -2.26 -1.91
C VAL A 44 1.04 -1.53 -0.71
N LYS A 45 0.36 -0.47 -0.30
CA LYS A 45 0.73 0.31 0.89
C LYS A 45 -0.04 -0.24 2.07
N VAL A 46 0.66 -0.66 3.11
CA VAL A 46 0.07 -1.31 4.27
C VAL A 46 0.36 -0.49 5.52
N LEU A 47 -0.68 -0.17 6.28
CA LEU A 47 -0.53 0.48 7.58
C LEU A 47 0.27 -0.45 8.49
N LYS A 48 1.30 0.08 9.16
CA LYS A 48 2.14 -0.74 10.03
C LYS A 48 1.32 -1.40 11.12
N ASP A 49 1.62 -2.67 11.41
CA ASP A 49 0.86 -3.47 12.37
C ASP A 49 0.81 -2.82 13.74
N SER A 50 1.89 -2.18 14.16
CA SER A 50 1.94 -1.50 15.46
C SER A 50 0.91 -0.36 15.58
N LEU A 51 0.41 0.14 14.44
CA LEU A 51 -0.54 1.25 14.39
C LEU A 51 -1.97 0.84 14.08
N ARG A 52 -2.22 -0.45 13.85
CA ARG A 52 -3.53 -0.90 13.38
C ARG A 52 -4.67 -0.68 14.37
N TYR A 53 -4.36 -0.51 15.65
CA TYR A 53 -5.36 -0.24 16.67
C TYR A 53 -5.53 1.25 16.98
N ASP A 54 -4.74 2.12 16.33
CA ASP A 54 -4.89 3.56 16.47
C ASP A 54 -5.96 4.03 15.49
N LEU A 55 -7.16 4.27 16.03
CA LEU A 55 -8.31 4.62 15.20
C LEU A 55 -8.12 5.92 14.43
N ASP A 56 -7.43 6.89 15.01
CA ASP A 56 -7.18 8.17 14.34
C ASP A 56 -6.26 8.00 13.15
N LEU A 57 -5.19 7.25 13.30
CA LEU A 57 -4.26 6.99 12.20
C LEU A 57 -4.91 6.13 11.11
N LYS A 58 -5.71 5.15 11.52
CA LYS A 58 -6.44 4.29 10.60
C LYS A 58 -7.42 5.10 9.75
N GLU A 59 -8.16 6.00 10.38
CA GLU A 59 -9.09 6.87 9.68
C GLU A 59 -8.36 7.80 8.72
N LYS A 60 -7.25 8.40 9.16
CA LYS A 60 -6.43 9.27 8.34
C LYS A 60 -5.88 8.51 7.12
N PHE A 61 -5.39 7.30 7.33
CA PHE A 61 -4.87 6.43 6.27
C PHE A 61 -5.93 6.21 5.18
N ASN A 62 -7.15 5.86 5.59
CA ASN A 62 -8.25 5.61 4.67
C ASN A 62 -8.74 6.88 3.97
N LYS A 63 -8.81 7.99 4.69
CA LYS A 63 -9.24 9.27 4.11
C LYS A 63 -8.26 9.79 3.07
N GLU A 64 -6.97 9.67 3.33
CA GLU A 64 -5.95 10.09 2.38
C GLU A 64 -6.03 9.26 1.10
N ALA A 65 -6.27 7.95 1.25
CA ALA A 65 -6.44 7.07 0.10
C ALA A 65 -7.66 7.47 -0.74
N GLN A 66 -8.78 7.76 -0.08
CA GLN A 66 -9.99 8.18 -0.77
C GLN A 66 -9.82 9.52 -1.49
N ALA A 67 -9.12 10.45 -0.85
CA ALA A 67 -8.84 11.76 -1.45
C ALA A 67 -7.95 11.60 -2.69
N ALA A 68 -6.89 10.79 -2.60
CA ALA A 68 -6.00 10.54 -3.72
C ALA A 68 -6.72 9.85 -4.88
N ALA A 69 -7.65 8.95 -4.58
CA ALA A 69 -8.41 8.24 -5.61
C ALA A 69 -9.32 9.17 -6.43
N LYS A 70 -9.71 10.30 -5.84
CA LYS A 70 -10.55 11.29 -6.52
C LYS A 70 -9.75 12.25 -7.40
N LEU A 71 -8.44 12.31 -7.19
CA LEU A 71 -7.57 13.22 -7.94
C LEU A 71 -7.03 12.50 -9.17
N SER A 72 -7.74 12.64 -10.29
CA SER A 72 -7.27 12.09 -11.55
C SER A 72 -6.23 13.04 -12.13
N HIS A 73 -4.96 12.76 -11.89
CA HIS A 73 -3.88 13.63 -12.33
C HIS A 73 -2.71 12.80 -12.85
N ASN A 74 -2.07 13.27 -13.93
CA ASN A 74 -0.99 12.52 -14.59
C ASN A 74 0.23 12.28 -13.71
N ASN A 75 0.43 13.11 -12.70
CA ASN A 75 1.59 13.04 -11.82
C ASN A 75 1.30 12.32 -10.51
N ILE A 76 0.09 11.79 -10.36
CA ILE A 76 -0.33 11.09 -9.15
C ILE A 76 -0.58 9.63 -9.48
N VAL A 77 -0.01 8.75 -8.66
CA VAL A 77 -0.21 7.31 -8.80
C VAL A 77 -1.69 6.98 -8.57
N SER A 78 -2.28 6.21 -9.49
CA SER A 78 -3.68 5.84 -9.39
C SER A 78 -3.91 4.82 -8.29
N ILE A 79 -4.98 5.00 -7.52
CA ILE A 79 -5.39 4.04 -6.50
C ILE A 79 -6.45 3.12 -7.09
N PHE A 80 -6.21 1.81 -7.01
CA PHE A 80 -7.09 0.81 -7.58
C PHE A 80 -8.05 0.21 -6.56
N ASP A 81 -7.62 0.11 -5.30
CA ASP A 81 -8.41 -0.61 -4.30
C ASP A 81 -7.97 -0.17 -2.90
N VAL A 82 -8.89 -0.25 -1.95
CA VAL A 82 -8.63 0.00 -0.54
C VAL A 82 -9.32 -1.10 0.23
N GLY A 83 -8.63 -1.73 1.16
CA GLY A 83 -9.24 -2.84 1.89
C GLY A 83 -8.72 -3.01 3.30
N GLU A 84 -9.39 -3.91 4.00
CA GLU A 84 -8.99 -4.36 5.32
C GLU A 84 -9.18 -5.86 5.37
N ILE A 85 -8.16 -6.59 5.81
CA ILE A 85 -8.24 -8.03 5.99
C ILE A 85 -7.54 -8.41 7.28
N GLU A 86 -8.27 -9.09 8.18
CA GLU A 86 -7.75 -9.52 9.47
C GLU A 86 -7.11 -8.37 10.28
N GLY A 87 -7.72 -7.20 10.21
CA GLY A 87 -7.23 -6.01 10.90
C GLY A 87 -6.12 -5.26 10.17
N LEU A 88 -5.68 -5.77 9.02
CA LEU A 88 -4.63 -5.14 8.22
C LEU A 88 -5.25 -4.20 7.19
N ASN A 89 -4.91 -2.92 7.27
CA ASN A 89 -5.41 -1.91 6.33
C ASN A 89 -4.42 -1.74 5.20
N TYR A 90 -4.91 -1.79 3.95
CA TYR A 90 -4.04 -1.68 2.79
C TYR A 90 -4.67 -0.85 1.68
N ILE A 91 -3.81 -0.29 0.84
CA ILE A 91 -4.18 0.49 -0.34
C ILE A 91 -3.43 -0.10 -1.51
N VAL A 92 -4.15 -0.46 -2.57
CA VAL A 92 -3.54 -0.99 -3.79
C VAL A 92 -3.49 0.13 -4.82
N MET A 93 -2.32 0.34 -5.40
CA MET A 93 -2.11 1.44 -6.31
C MET A 93 -1.23 1.00 -7.48
N GLU A 94 -1.15 1.86 -8.46
CA GLU A 94 -0.32 1.65 -9.63
C GLU A 94 1.15 1.41 -9.24
N TYR A 95 1.76 0.39 -9.84
CA TYR A 95 3.19 0.15 -9.68
C TYR A 95 3.93 0.74 -10.88
N ILE A 96 4.92 1.57 -10.60
CA ILE A 96 5.70 2.23 -11.65
C ILE A 96 7.15 1.74 -11.52
N ASP A 97 7.65 1.07 -12.55
CA ASP A 97 9.05 0.62 -12.58
C ASP A 97 9.99 1.82 -12.53
N GLY A 98 11.11 1.63 -11.85
CA GLY A 98 12.12 2.68 -11.75
C GLY A 98 11.76 3.82 -10.80
N ILE A 99 10.79 3.59 -9.89
CA ILE A 99 10.46 4.56 -8.85
C ILE A 99 11.72 4.89 -8.04
N THR A 100 12.02 6.19 -7.91
CA THR A 100 13.11 6.66 -7.07
C THR A 100 12.67 6.71 -5.61
N LEU A 101 13.65 6.82 -4.69
CA LEU A 101 13.33 6.99 -3.27
C LEU A 101 12.43 8.18 -3.03
N LYS A 102 12.59 9.26 -3.80
CA LYS A 102 11.75 10.45 -3.68
C LYS A 102 10.30 10.14 -4.01
N ASN A 103 10.05 9.38 -5.07
CA ASN A 103 8.70 9.00 -5.47
C ASN A 103 8.08 8.05 -4.44
N ILE A 104 8.86 7.12 -3.91
CA ILE A 104 8.39 6.22 -2.85
C ILE A 104 8.00 7.03 -1.62
N TYR A 105 8.77 8.05 -1.26
CA TYR A 105 8.45 8.91 -0.13
C TYR A 105 7.09 9.60 -0.32
N VAL A 106 6.83 10.12 -1.52
CA VAL A 106 5.54 10.75 -1.81
C VAL A 106 4.40 9.75 -1.66
N ILE A 107 4.57 8.53 -2.18
CA ILE A 107 3.57 7.46 -2.05
C ILE A 107 3.33 7.13 -0.57
N ILE A 108 4.39 7.01 0.21
CA ILE A 108 4.29 6.64 1.63
C ILE A 108 3.64 7.75 2.46
N SER A 109 3.88 9.02 2.09
CA SER A 109 3.34 10.15 2.85
C SER A 109 1.88 10.48 2.50
N LEU A 110 1.39 9.96 1.40
CA LEU A 110 -0.02 10.08 1.06
C LEU A 110 -0.84 9.15 1.95
#